data_7107fcae8047c0f9f7dcff8817ca18f4
#
_entry.id   7107fcae8047c0f9f7dcff8817ca18f4
#
_cell.length_a   1.000
_cell.length_b   1.000
_cell.length_c   1.000
_cell.angle_alpha   90.00
_cell.angle_beta   90.00
_cell.angle_gamma   90.00
#
_symmetry.space_group_name_H-M   'P 1'
#
loop_
_entity.id
_entity.type
_entity.pdbx_description
1 polymer ?
#
loop_
_entity_poly.entity_id
_entity_poly.type
_entity_poly.pdbx_seq_one_letter_code
_entity_poly.pdbx_strand_id
1 'polypeptide(L)'
;MKNRYNPAVVLSLIVLVCCAALILDQKVNAAGEGKITGTVKLDGAAPHMKGIDMSKDPYCSKAHATDPGHLETYVTGANGGLANVVLYIEGWSGPAQVSNAVLVFDQKNCMYTPHVLAMDVGETFKVTTSDQTAHNIHPNPNPMTGNIPWNQSQPPGAPPVEKSWKAPEFIDVKCNIHPWMHGYFAVVKGPYATTDANGAYTISNVPPGSYTVTAWQEAAGTQTQKVTVAAGAAATADFTFKAK
;
A
#
# COMPACT_ATOMS: atom_id res chain seq x y z
N MET A 1 -7.87 -37.61 63.20
CA MET A 1 -8.22 -37.98 61.85
C MET A 1 -7.35 -37.20 60.88
N LYS A 2 -6.39 -37.85 60.23
CA LYS A 2 -5.49 -37.20 59.27
C LYS A 2 -6.08 -37.35 57.87
N ASN A 3 -6.59 -36.26 57.33
CA ASN A 3 -7.08 -36.18 55.95
C ASN A 3 -5.90 -36.30 54.99
N ARG A 4 -5.72 -37.45 54.33
CA ARG A 4 -4.69 -37.66 53.30
C ARG A 4 -5.27 -37.27 51.94
N TYR A 5 -4.97 -36.07 51.48
CA TYR A 5 -5.22 -35.72 50.08
C TYR A 5 -4.25 -36.48 49.19
N ASN A 6 -4.77 -37.15 48.17
CA ASN A 6 -3.97 -37.88 47.19
C ASN A 6 -3.39 -36.90 46.18
N PRO A 7 -2.06 -36.69 46.12
CA PRO A 7 -1.44 -35.70 45.27
C PRO A 7 -1.67 -35.93 43.76
N ALA A 8 -1.97 -37.17 43.37
CA ALA A 8 -2.27 -37.52 41.99
C ALA A 8 -3.59 -36.92 41.47
N VAL A 9 -4.58 -36.75 42.36
CA VAL A 9 -5.90 -36.17 42.00
C VAL A 9 -5.80 -34.66 41.84
N VAL A 10 -4.98 -34.01 42.67
CA VAL A 10 -4.75 -32.54 42.57
C VAL A 10 -3.98 -32.18 41.29
N LEU A 11 -3.00 -32.99 40.89
CA LEU A 11 -2.22 -32.76 39.69
C LEU A 11 -3.06 -32.92 38.42
N SER A 12 -3.99 -33.91 38.39
CA SER A 12 -4.90 -34.14 37.25
C SER A 12 -5.90 -33.00 37.08
N LEU A 13 -6.39 -32.38 38.15
CA LEU A 13 -7.28 -31.22 38.08
C LEU A 13 -6.60 -29.97 37.59
N ILE A 14 -5.35 -29.73 37.97
CA ILE A 14 -4.56 -28.55 37.50
C ILE A 14 -4.23 -28.66 36.00
N VAL A 15 -3.88 -29.87 35.52
CA VAL A 15 -3.61 -30.07 34.08
C VAL A 15 -4.87 -29.92 33.25
N LEU A 16 -6.05 -30.36 33.75
CA LEU A 16 -7.30 -30.19 33.00
C LEU A 16 -7.75 -28.75 32.92
N VAL A 17 -7.51 -27.93 33.95
CA VAL A 17 -7.85 -26.49 33.95
C VAL A 17 -6.89 -25.71 33.04
N CYS A 18 -5.60 -26.06 33.01
CA CYS A 18 -4.64 -25.42 32.07
C CYS A 18 -4.93 -25.75 30.60
N CYS A 19 -5.32 -27.00 30.29
CA CYS A 19 -5.71 -27.37 28.93
C CYS A 19 -7.02 -26.68 28.48
N ALA A 20 -7.99 -26.50 29.41
CA ALA A 20 -9.22 -25.76 29.08
C ALA A 20 -8.97 -24.27 28.85
N ALA A 21 -8.03 -23.64 29.56
CA ALA A 21 -7.65 -22.23 29.33
C ALA A 21 -6.93 -22.02 27.98
N LEU A 22 -6.09 -23.00 27.56
CA LEU A 22 -5.42 -22.95 26.26
C LEU A 22 -6.37 -23.17 25.08
N ILE A 23 -7.49 -23.85 25.28
CA ILE A 23 -8.51 -24.08 24.24
C ILE A 23 -9.45 -22.86 24.11
N LEU A 24 -9.60 -22.05 25.13
CA LEU A 24 -10.42 -20.83 25.07
C LEU A 24 -9.72 -19.69 24.31
N ASP A 25 -8.39 -19.63 24.32
CA ASP A 25 -7.63 -18.60 23.57
C ASP A 25 -7.62 -18.85 22.04
N GLN A 26 -7.85 -20.09 21.60
CA GLN A 26 -7.93 -20.42 20.17
C GLN A 26 -9.33 -20.19 19.55
N LYS A 27 -10.36 -19.95 20.35
CA LYS A 27 -11.72 -19.71 19.83
C LYS A 27 -12.01 -18.26 19.43
N VAL A 28 -11.14 -17.31 19.75
CA VAL A 28 -11.33 -15.90 19.37
C VAL A 28 -10.95 -15.63 17.92
N ASN A 29 -10.17 -16.51 17.27
CA ASN A 29 -9.76 -16.38 15.86
C ASN A 29 -10.62 -17.18 14.86
N ALA A 30 -11.78 -17.69 15.24
CA ALA A 30 -12.64 -18.50 14.37
C ALA A 30 -13.74 -17.73 13.63
N ALA A 31 -13.81 -16.42 13.78
CA ALA A 31 -14.61 -15.60 12.87
C ALA A 31 -13.76 -15.37 11.61
N GLY A 32 -14.09 -16.06 10.51
CA GLY A 32 -13.34 -15.96 9.26
C GLY A 32 -13.14 -14.50 8.85
N GLU A 33 -11.91 -14.16 8.43
CA GLU A 33 -11.60 -12.86 7.89
C GLU A 33 -12.47 -12.57 6.68
N GLY A 34 -12.96 -11.33 6.58
CA GLY A 34 -13.69 -10.84 5.43
C GLY A 34 -12.78 -10.02 4.52
N LYS A 35 -13.42 -9.24 3.66
CA LYS A 35 -12.74 -8.32 2.75
C LYS A 35 -13.58 -7.08 2.52
N ILE A 36 -12.93 -6.01 2.08
CA ILE A 36 -13.59 -4.79 1.60
C ILE A 36 -13.28 -4.64 0.12
N THR A 37 -14.30 -4.54 -0.71
CA THR A 37 -14.17 -4.39 -2.16
C THR A 37 -14.88 -3.12 -2.61
N GLY A 38 -14.52 -2.61 -3.76
CA GLY A 38 -15.21 -1.47 -4.34
C GLY A 38 -14.56 -0.96 -5.60
N THR A 39 -15.09 0.15 -6.07
CA THR A 39 -14.55 0.89 -7.20
C THR A 39 -14.30 2.34 -6.80
N VAL A 40 -13.25 2.91 -7.35
CA VAL A 40 -12.95 4.33 -7.25
C VAL A 40 -13.08 4.95 -8.63
N LYS A 41 -13.81 6.06 -8.73
CA LYS A 41 -14.06 6.76 -10.00
C LYS A 41 -13.64 8.21 -9.92
N LEU A 42 -13.31 8.78 -11.06
CA LEU A 42 -13.22 10.22 -11.26
C LEU A 42 -14.57 10.73 -11.82
N ASP A 43 -15.14 11.72 -11.16
CA ASP A 43 -16.35 12.42 -11.62
C ASP A 43 -15.97 13.39 -12.75
N GLY A 44 -16.54 13.19 -13.90
CA GLY A 44 -16.22 13.95 -15.11
C GLY A 44 -15.01 13.41 -15.88
N ALA A 45 -14.57 14.18 -16.87
CA ALA A 45 -13.40 13.84 -17.68
C ALA A 45 -12.12 14.09 -16.86
N ALA A 46 -11.12 13.20 -17.01
CA ALA A 46 -9.80 13.44 -16.47
C ALA A 46 -9.21 14.72 -17.09
N PRO A 47 -8.51 15.56 -16.32
CA PRO A 47 -7.76 16.67 -16.88
C PRO A 47 -6.80 16.18 -17.96
N HIS A 48 -6.66 16.95 -19.03
CA HIS A 48 -5.70 16.61 -20.07
C HIS A 48 -4.28 16.70 -19.51
N MET A 49 -3.65 15.54 -19.33
CA MET A 49 -2.25 15.49 -18.92
C MET A 49 -1.35 15.85 -20.10
N LYS A 50 -0.54 16.87 -19.90
CA LYS A 50 0.44 17.32 -20.92
C LYS A 50 1.47 16.21 -21.16
N GLY A 51 1.82 15.97 -22.41
CA GLY A 51 2.94 15.10 -22.76
C GLY A 51 4.25 15.62 -22.17
N ILE A 52 5.09 14.70 -21.77
CA ILE A 52 6.38 14.99 -21.15
C ILE A 52 7.43 15.24 -22.25
N ASP A 53 8.15 16.37 -22.17
CA ASP A 53 9.30 16.62 -23.03
C ASP A 53 10.54 15.91 -22.47
N MET A 54 10.88 14.77 -23.07
CA MET A 54 12.06 13.98 -22.72
C MET A 54 13.24 14.21 -23.65
N SER A 55 13.23 15.26 -24.50
CA SER A 55 14.23 15.51 -25.53
C SER A 55 15.67 15.72 -25.00
N LYS A 56 15.81 16.06 -23.73
CA LYS A 56 17.11 16.28 -23.08
C LYS A 56 17.86 14.96 -22.75
N ASP A 57 17.18 13.82 -22.74
CA ASP A 57 17.79 12.51 -22.57
C ASP A 57 17.52 11.65 -23.81
N PRO A 58 18.56 11.28 -24.59
CA PRO A 58 18.39 10.50 -25.82
C PRO A 58 17.78 9.11 -25.60
N TYR A 59 18.03 8.47 -24.45
CA TYR A 59 17.43 7.18 -24.11
C TYR A 59 15.94 7.33 -23.87
N CYS A 60 15.56 8.28 -23.01
CA CYS A 60 14.17 8.55 -22.67
C CYS A 60 13.36 8.99 -23.89
N SER A 61 13.92 9.88 -24.71
CA SER A 61 13.33 10.35 -25.97
C SER A 61 13.07 9.18 -26.93
N LYS A 62 14.03 8.24 -27.05
CA LYS A 62 13.87 7.04 -27.87
C LYS A 62 12.82 6.08 -27.30
N ALA A 63 12.82 5.86 -25.99
CA ALA A 63 11.85 4.99 -25.32
C ALA A 63 10.40 5.46 -25.51
N HIS A 64 10.21 6.76 -25.67
CA HIS A 64 8.90 7.40 -25.86
C HIS A 64 8.66 7.97 -27.26
N ALA A 65 9.38 7.49 -28.26
CA ALA A 65 9.29 8.03 -29.64
C ALA A 65 7.91 7.86 -30.28
N THR A 66 7.16 6.82 -29.91
CA THR A 66 5.84 6.49 -30.46
C THR A 66 4.69 6.77 -29.50
N ASP A 67 4.97 6.87 -28.23
CA ASP A 67 3.97 7.12 -27.17
C ASP A 67 4.59 8.07 -26.15
N PRO A 68 4.41 9.38 -26.32
CA PRO A 68 4.93 10.35 -25.36
C PRO A 68 4.38 10.06 -23.97
N GLY A 69 5.27 9.91 -22.98
CA GLY A 69 4.88 9.74 -21.60
C GLY A 69 4.00 10.91 -21.14
N HIS A 70 3.10 10.63 -20.23
CA HIS A 70 2.24 11.64 -19.59
C HIS A 70 2.42 11.61 -18.07
N LEU A 71 2.15 12.74 -17.43
CA LEU A 71 2.07 12.77 -15.98
C LEU A 71 0.93 11.83 -15.53
N GLU A 72 1.19 11.02 -14.49
CA GLU A 72 0.26 10.01 -14.01
C GLU A 72 -0.62 10.49 -12.85
N THR A 73 -0.76 11.82 -12.70
CA THR A 73 -1.57 12.45 -11.64
C THR A 73 -3.01 11.96 -11.64
N TYR A 74 -3.61 11.79 -12.85
CA TYR A 74 -4.92 11.18 -12.99
C TYR A 74 -4.87 10.14 -14.12
N VAL A 75 -4.81 8.88 -13.73
CA VAL A 75 -4.87 7.74 -14.67
C VAL A 75 -6.27 7.15 -14.61
N THR A 76 -7.02 7.30 -15.69
CA THR A 76 -8.39 6.78 -15.77
C THR A 76 -8.51 5.67 -16.78
N GLY A 77 -9.13 4.58 -16.39
CA GLY A 77 -9.49 3.46 -17.24
C GLY A 77 -10.92 3.55 -17.77
N ALA A 78 -11.44 2.41 -18.17
CA ALA A 78 -12.81 2.29 -18.66
C ALA A 78 -13.82 2.78 -17.61
N ASN A 79 -14.90 3.41 -18.08
CA ASN A 79 -16.01 3.88 -17.24
C ASN A 79 -15.61 4.87 -16.14
N GLY A 80 -14.50 5.62 -16.33
CA GLY A 80 -14.01 6.61 -15.38
C GLY A 80 -13.37 6.02 -14.13
N GLY A 81 -13.01 4.72 -14.14
CA GLY A 81 -12.27 4.10 -13.05
C GLY A 81 -10.95 4.83 -12.82
N LEU A 82 -10.61 5.15 -11.56
CA LEU A 82 -9.43 5.91 -11.18
C LEU A 82 -8.36 4.99 -10.60
N ALA A 83 -7.23 4.87 -11.29
CA ALA A 83 -6.07 4.11 -10.86
C ALA A 83 -5.23 4.88 -9.82
N ASN A 84 -4.26 4.20 -9.22
CA ASN A 84 -3.28 4.77 -8.29
C ASN A 84 -3.89 5.38 -7.01
N VAL A 85 -5.11 4.97 -6.65
CA VAL A 85 -5.74 5.34 -5.37
C VAL A 85 -5.40 4.29 -4.33
N VAL A 86 -4.92 4.73 -3.18
CA VAL A 86 -4.61 3.83 -2.06
C VAL A 86 -5.75 3.82 -1.06
N LEU A 87 -6.26 2.62 -0.78
CA LEU A 87 -7.35 2.37 0.18
C LEU A 87 -6.75 1.69 1.41
N TYR A 88 -7.07 2.17 2.60
CA TYR A 88 -6.60 1.57 3.85
C TYR A 88 -7.60 1.78 4.98
N ILE A 89 -7.45 1.02 6.06
CA ILE A 89 -8.27 1.13 7.26
C ILE A 89 -7.67 2.18 8.18
N GLU A 90 -8.40 3.27 8.41
CA GLU A 90 -7.96 4.34 9.30
C GLU A 90 -7.91 3.87 10.75
N GLY A 91 -6.86 4.30 11.47
CA GLY A 91 -6.70 3.98 12.89
C GLY A 91 -6.51 2.50 13.20
N TRP A 92 -5.99 1.70 12.26
CA TRP A 92 -5.75 0.28 12.46
C TRP A 92 -4.90 0.00 13.70
N SER A 93 -5.43 -0.77 14.64
CA SER A 93 -4.77 -1.15 15.89
C SER A 93 -4.26 -2.60 15.91
N GLY A 94 -4.59 -3.39 14.87
CA GLY A 94 -4.09 -4.75 14.72
C GLY A 94 -2.60 -4.80 14.32
N PRO A 95 -2.05 -5.99 14.11
CA PRO A 95 -0.69 -6.17 13.64
C PRO A 95 -0.51 -5.59 12.23
N ALA A 96 0.73 -5.24 11.89
CA ALA A 96 1.10 -4.94 10.52
C ALA A 96 0.84 -6.16 9.62
N GLN A 97 0.36 -5.93 8.41
CA GLN A 97 0.10 -7.00 7.43
C GLN A 97 1.20 -7.04 6.38
N VAL A 98 2.44 -7.21 6.86
CA VAL A 98 3.62 -7.29 5.99
C VAL A 98 3.48 -8.50 5.07
N SER A 99 3.53 -8.27 3.77
CA SER A 99 3.50 -9.30 2.75
C SER A 99 4.84 -10.05 2.67
N ASN A 100 4.81 -11.33 2.31
CA ASN A 100 6.02 -12.06 1.90
C ASN A 100 6.43 -11.74 0.44
N ALA A 101 5.61 -11.00 -0.30
CA ALA A 101 5.95 -10.57 -1.65
C ALA A 101 7.00 -9.45 -1.61
N VAL A 102 7.95 -9.50 -2.54
CA VAL A 102 8.91 -8.42 -2.70
C VAL A 102 8.22 -7.26 -3.42
N LEU A 103 8.07 -6.13 -2.73
CA LEU A 103 7.60 -4.90 -3.34
C LEU A 103 8.73 -4.28 -4.17
N VAL A 104 8.43 -3.94 -5.41
CA VAL A 104 9.41 -3.35 -6.33
C VAL A 104 8.92 -1.99 -6.84
N PHE A 105 9.80 -1.01 -6.77
CA PHE A 105 9.64 0.32 -7.37
C PHE A 105 10.72 0.47 -8.43
N ASP A 106 10.37 0.29 -9.69
CA ASP A 106 11.32 0.23 -10.80
C ASP A 106 11.42 1.56 -11.54
N GLN A 107 12.61 1.89 -11.99
CA GLN A 107 12.88 2.99 -12.91
C GLN A 107 12.94 2.41 -14.31
N LYS A 108 11.84 2.53 -15.04
CA LYS A 108 11.60 1.89 -16.32
C LYS A 108 10.93 2.85 -17.29
N ASN A 109 11.46 2.90 -18.51
CA ASN A 109 10.99 3.86 -19.53
C ASN A 109 11.00 5.29 -19.02
N CYS A 110 12.01 5.65 -18.23
CA CYS A 110 12.15 6.98 -17.63
C CYS A 110 10.94 7.44 -16.80
N MET A 111 10.27 6.49 -16.18
CA MET A 111 9.17 6.68 -15.23
C MET A 111 9.40 5.80 -14.01
N TYR A 112 8.77 6.12 -12.89
CA TYR A 112 8.68 5.19 -11.75
C TYR A 112 7.50 4.25 -11.93
N THR A 113 7.74 2.95 -11.77
CA THR A 113 6.72 1.91 -11.94
C THR A 113 6.69 0.97 -10.73
N PRO A 114 5.56 0.83 -10.03
CA PRO A 114 4.30 1.56 -10.21
C PRO A 114 4.45 3.05 -9.83
N HIS A 115 3.57 3.92 -10.32
CA HIS A 115 3.52 5.34 -9.94
C HIS A 115 3.32 5.54 -8.43
N VAL A 116 2.45 4.74 -7.82
CA VAL A 116 2.21 4.68 -6.38
C VAL A 116 2.51 3.28 -5.88
N LEU A 117 3.54 3.13 -5.06
CA LEU A 117 3.84 1.88 -4.36
C LEU A 117 3.29 1.96 -2.93
N ALA A 118 2.19 1.23 -2.68
CA ALA A 118 1.63 1.10 -1.34
C ALA A 118 2.32 -0.02 -0.56
N MET A 119 2.47 0.18 0.75
CA MET A 119 3.10 -0.78 1.66
C MET A 119 2.65 -0.58 3.09
N ASP A 120 2.75 -1.63 3.92
CA ASP A 120 2.59 -1.49 5.37
C ASP A 120 3.88 -0.97 6.01
N VAL A 121 3.74 -0.37 7.18
CA VAL A 121 4.88 0.07 8.01
C VAL A 121 5.82 -1.10 8.29
N GLY A 122 7.12 -0.91 8.03
CA GLY A 122 8.15 -1.93 8.25
C GLY A 122 8.31 -2.91 7.10
N GLU A 123 7.45 -2.88 6.10
CA GLU A 123 7.55 -3.73 4.90
C GLU A 123 8.77 -3.34 4.07
N THR A 124 9.53 -4.34 3.62
CA THR A 124 10.72 -4.12 2.81
C THR A 124 10.34 -3.97 1.34
N PHE A 125 10.86 -2.94 0.69
CA PHE A 125 10.74 -2.75 -0.75
C PHE A 125 12.11 -2.62 -1.42
N LYS A 126 12.15 -2.87 -2.71
CA LYS A 126 13.34 -2.71 -3.56
C LYS A 126 13.10 -1.61 -4.58
N VAL A 127 14.11 -0.74 -4.74
CA VAL A 127 14.18 0.17 -5.88
C VAL A 127 15.15 -0.42 -6.88
N THR A 128 14.69 -0.57 -8.12
CA THR A 128 15.47 -1.12 -9.24
C THR A 128 15.59 -0.11 -10.37
N THR A 129 16.46 -0.37 -11.32
CA THR A 129 16.53 0.35 -12.59
C THR A 129 16.61 -0.64 -13.74
N SER A 130 15.63 -0.58 -14.64
CA SER A 130 15.57 -1.38 -15.87
C SER A 130 16.07 -0.61 -17.10
N ASP A 131 16.30 0.70 -16.94
CA ASP A 131 16.72 1.58 -18.02
C ASP A 131 18.23 1.55 -18.27
N GLN A 132 18.62 1.92 -19.49
CA GLN A 132 20.03 2.06 -19.90
C GLN A 132 20.49 3.53 -19.82
N THR A 133 19.84 4.32 -18.98
CA THR A 133 20.26 5.67 -18.60
C THR A 133 20.34 5.79 -17.08
N ALA A 134 21.02 6.80 -16.56
CA ALA A 134 21.15 6.99 -15.12
C ALA A 134 19.92 7.70 -14.56
N HIS A 135 19.46 7.20 -13.44
CA HIS A 135 18.41 7.81 -12.62
C HIS A 135 18.91 8.08 -11.22
N ASN A 136 18.10 8.73 -10.41
CA ASN A 136 18.23 8.67 -8.97
C ASN A 136 16.85 8.59 -8.32
N ILE A 137 16.82 8.06 -7.11
CA ILE A 137 15.63 7.96 -6.28
C ILE A 137 15.81 8.90 -5.08
N HIS A 138 14.89 9.84 -4.90
CA HIS A 138 14.94 10.87 -3.86
C HIS A 138 13.57 11.03 -3.20
N PRO A 139 13.24 10.17 -2.21
CA PRO A 139 12.04 10.35 -1.39
C PRO A 139 12.21 11.53 -0.45
N ASN A 140 11.13 12.29 -0.28
CA ASN A 140 11.08 13.49 0.54
C ASN A 140 10.03 13.36 1.66
N PRO A 141 10.30 12.54 2.71
CA PRO A 141 9.38 12.39 3.83
C PRO A 141 9.30 13.66 4.67
N ASN A 142 8.17 13.82 5.34
CA ASN A 142 8.00 14.86 6.34
C ASN A 142 8.88 14.54 7.57
N PRO A 143 9.78 15.43 7.98
CA PRO A 143 10.70 15.18 9.10
C PRO A 143 9.98 14.93 10.45
N MET A 144 8.71 15.31 10.57
CA MET A 144 7.92 15.08 11.78
C MET A 144 7.45 13.64 11.96
N THR A 145 7.47 12.81 10.91
CA THR A 145 7.04 11.40 10.98
C THR A 145 8.11 10.47 11.52
N GLY A 146 9.37 10.90 11.52
CA GLY A 146 10.54 10.07 11.87
C GLY A 146 11.04 9.19 10.71
N ASN A 147 10.43 9.25 9.54
CA ASN A 147 11.00 8.71 8.31
C ASN A 147 12.19 9.57 7.88
N ILE A 148 13.27 8.94 7.43
CA ILE A 148 14.51 9.64 7.10
C ILE A 148 14.62 9.79 5.58
N PRO A 149 14.81 11.01 5.04
CA PRO A 149 15.03 11.22 3.62
C PRO A 149 16.36 10.60 3.19
N TRP A 150 16.43 10.18 1.93
CA TRP A 150 17.65 9.67 1.33
C TRP A 150 17.65 9.98 -0.17
N ASN A 151 18.82 9.98 -0.77
CA ASN A 151 19.01 10.23 -2.19
C ASN A 151 20.08 9.26 -2.72
N GLN A 152 19.70 8.42 -3.68
CA GLN A 152 20.55 7.36 -4.20
C GLN A 152 20.61 7.42 -5.72
N SER A 153 21.81 7.56 -6.27
CA SER A 153 22.05 7.41 -7.72
C SER A 153 21.98 5.96 -8.13
N GLN A 154 21.33 5.69 -9.25
CA GLN A 154 21.23 4.37 -9.87
C GLN A 154 21.58 4.46 -11.36
N PRO A 155 22.88 4.30 -11.73
CA PRO A 155 23.28 4.14 -13.12
C PRO A 155 22.78 2.79 -13.67
N PRO A 156 22.82 2.58 -15.01
CA PRO A 156 22.47 1.30 -15.62
C PRO A 156 23.18 0.13 -14.96
N GLY A 157 22.43 -0.91 -14.64
CA GLY A 157 22.94 -2.12 -13.97
C GLY A 157 23.29 -1.94 -12.49
N ALA A 158 22.93 -0.83 -11.86
CA ALA A 158 23.10 -0.66 -10.41
C ALA A 158 22.34 -1.75 -9.64
N PRO A 159 22.88 -2.24 -8.51
CA PRO A 159 22.18 -3.18 -7.67
C PRO A 159 20.90 -2.56 -7.07
N PRO A 160 19.89 -3.38 -6.77
CA PRO A 160 18.69 -2.92 -6.08
C PRO A 160 19.02 -2.24 -4.75
N VAL A 161 18.28 -1.18 -4.43
CA VAL A 161 18.32 -0.52 -3.11
C VAL A 161 17.17 -1.04 -2.27
N GLU A 162 17.48 -1.69 -1.15
CA GLU A 162 16.46 -2.19 -0.22
C GLU A 162 16.25 -1.22 0.93
N LYS A 163 14.99 -0.92 1.24
CA LYS A 163 14.58 0.01 2.30
C LYS A 163 13.27 -0.44 2.93
N SER A 164 12.95 0.18 4.07
CA SER A 164 11.63 0.14 4.72
C SER A 164 11.34 1.47 5.39
N TRP A 165 10.07 1.78 5.60
CA TRP A 165 9.62 2.99 6.28
C TRP A 165 9.11 2.67 7.68
N LYS A 166 9.33 3.58 8.64
CA LYS A 166 9.05 3.36 10.06
C LYS A 166 7.69 3.90 10.51
N ALA A 167 7.10 4.80 9.74
CA ALA A 167 5.84 5.47 10.10
C ALA A 167 4.94 5.64 8.88
N PRO A 168 3.60 5.65 9.07
CA PRO A 168 2.64 5.92 8.01
C PRO A 168 2.85 7.31 7.42
N GLU A 169 2.91 7.39 6.09
CA GLU A 169 3.08 8.64 5.36
C GLU A 169 2.88 8.43 3.86
N PHE A 170 2.41 9.44 3.14
CA PHE A 170 2.43 9.51 1.68
C PHE A 170 3.65 10.34 1.26
N ILE A 171 4.71 9.64 0.83
CA ILE A 171 6.03 10.22 0.59
C ILE A 171 6.20 10.51 -0.89
N ASP A 172 6.36 11.78 -1.25
CA ASP A 172 6.72 12.21 -2.61
C ASP A 172 8.12 11.72 -2.97
N VAL A 173 8.27 11.17 -4.17
CA VAL A 173 9.51 10.63 -4.71
C VAL A 173 9.85 11.29 -6.03
N LYS A 174 11.08 11.79 -6.17
CA LYS A 174 11.55 12.49 -7.34
C LYS A 174 12.85 11.92 -7.89
N CYS A 175 13.07 12.11 -9.18
CA CYS A 175 14.38 12.00 -9.81
C CYS A 175 14.96 13.40 -10.01
N ASN A 176 16.19 13.63 -9.52
CA ASN A 176 16.87 14.93 -9.71
C ASN A 176 17.45 15.10 -11.12
N ILE A 177 17.58 14.00 -11.88
CA ILE A 177 18.11 14.00 -13.26
C ILE A 177 16.98 14.26 -14.24
N HIS A 178 15.84 13.59 -14.04
CA HIS A 178 14.68 13.67 -14.92
C HIS A 178 13.49 14.28 -14.16
N PRO A 179 13.27 15.60 -14.27
CA PRO A 179 12.30 16.32 -13.42
C PRO A 179 10.84 15.93 -13.64
N TRP A 180 10.54 15.16 -14.67
CA TRP A 180 9.20 14.58 -14.91
C TRP A 180 8.98 13.27 -14.16
N MET A 181 10.05 12.57 -13.73
CA MET A 181 9.94 11.33 -12.99
C MET A 181 9.57 11.61 -11.54
N HIS A 182 8.35 11.31 -11.21
CA HIS A 182 7.87 11.41 -9.85
C HIS A 182 6.89 10.27 -9.54
N GLY A 183 6.70 9.94 -8.28
CA GLY A 183 5.78 8.93 -7.79
C GLY A 183 5.65 9.00 -6.27
N TYR A 184 5.02 8.00 -5.68
CA TYR A 184 4.76 8.00 -4.25
C TYR A 184 5.08 6.67 -3.59
N PHE A 185 5.63 6.72 -2.38
CA PHE A 185 5.50 5.63 -1.43
C PHE A 185 4.32 5.92 -0.51
N ALA A 186 3.30 5.09 -0.58
CA ALA A 186 2.12 5.18 0.27
C ALA A 186 2.29 4.21 1.44
N VAL A 187 2.86 4.69 2.53
CA VAL A 187 3.11 3.89 3.73
C VAL A 187 1.89 4.00 4.64
N VAL A 188 1.23 2.89 4.87
CA VAL A 188 0.04 2.80 5.73
C VAL A 188 0.26 1.82 6.87
N LYS A 189 -0.69 1.69 7.77
CA LYS A 189 -0.64 0.66 8.81
C LYS A 189 -1.86 -0.25 8.68
N GLY A 190 -1.61 -1.55 8.53
CA GLY A 190 -2.65 -2.57 8.43
C GLY A 190 -3.13 -2.84 6.99
N PRO A 191 -4.30 -3.46 6.82
CA PRO A 191 -4.79 -3.88 5.51
C PRO A 191 -4.98 -2.72 4.54
N TYR A 192 -4.47 -2.89 3.33
CA TYR A 192 -4.56 -1.89 2.28
C TYR A 192 -4.77 -2.52 0.89
N ALA A 193 -5.09 -1.69 -0.07
CA ALA A 193 -5.09 -2.03 -1.49
C ALA A 193 -4.80 -0.77 -2.33
N THR A 194 -4.33 -0.98 -3.56
CA THR A 194 -4.24 0.07 -4.58
C THR A 194 -5.22 -0.27 -5.69
N THR A 195 -5.91 0.72 -6.24
CA THR A 195 -6.82 0.51 -7.36
C THR A 195 -6.07 0.10 -8.63
N ASP A 196 -6.66 -0.83 -9.37
CA ASP A 196 -6.20 -1.20 -10.70
C ASP A 196 -6.54 -0.11 -11.75
N ALA A 197 -6.20 -0.38 -13.03
CA ALA A 197 -6.47 0.53 -14.13
C ALA A 197 -7.98 0.86 -14.34
N ASN A 198 -8.88 0.05 -13.81
CA ASN A 198 -10.34 0.25 -13.89
C ASN A 198 -10.93 0.82 -12.59
N GLY A 199 -10.08 1.18 -11.63
CA GLY A 199 -10.49 1.70 -10.33
C GLY A 199 -10.97 0.63 -9.35
N ALA A 200 -10.87 -0.65 -9.67
CA ALA A 200 -11.29 -1.73 -8.78
C ALA A 200 -10.22 -2.02 -7.71
N TYR A 201 -10.68 -2.39 -6.50
CA TYR A 201 -9.79 -2.74 -5.42
C TYR A 201 -10.36 -3.82 -4.49
N THR A 202 -9.49 -4.49 -3.74
CA THR A 202 -9.87 -5.42 -2.68
C THR A 202 -8.88 -5.31 -1.52
N ILE A 203 -9.35 -4.91 -0.33
CA ILE A 203 -8.63 -5.04 0.93
C ILE A 203 -8.98 -6.39 1.51
N SER A 204 -8.02 -7.30 1.59
CA SER A 204 -8.19 -8.67 2.09
C SER A 204 -7.85 -8.77 3.58
N ASN A 205 -8.17 -9.91 4.19
CA ASN A 205 -7.78 -10.27 5.57
C ASN A 205 -8.27 -9.26 6.61
N VAL A 206 -9.51 -8.77 6.44
CA VAL A 206 -10.14 -7.82 7.36
C VAL A 206 -10.99 -8.60 8.37
N PRO A 207 -10.66 -8.59 9.68
CA PRO A 207 -11.48 -9.20 10.70
C PRO A 207 -12.91 -8.64 10.71
N PRO A 208 -13.90 -9.36 11.21
CA PRO A 208 -15.24 -8.82 11.41
C PRO A 208 -15.21 -7.59 12.32
N GLY A 209 -15.92 -6.54 11.92
CA GLY A 209 -15.91 -5.27 12.66
C GLY A 209 -16.46 -4.10 11.84
N SER A 210 -16.50 -2.93 12.47
CA SER A 210 -16.85 -1.67 11.81
C SER A 210 -15.60 -0.81 11.66
N TYR A 211 -15.36 -0.33 10.44
CA TYR A 211 -14.13 0.34 10.05
C TYR A 211 -14.43 1.65 9.32
N THR A 212 -13.49 2.58 9.37
CA THR A 212 -13.41 3.69 8.44
C THR A 212 -12.38 3.34 7.37
N VAL A 213 -12.82 3.25 6.13
CA VAL A 213 -11.92 3.11 4.97
C VAL A 213 -11.58 4.48 4.47
N THR A 214 -10.30 4.76 4.32
CA THR A 214 -9.78 5.98 3.72
C THR A 214 -9.25 5.67 2.32
N ALA A 215 -9.68 6.46 1.35
CA ALA A 215 -9.17 6.46 -0.01
C ALA A 215 -8.30 7.71 -0.20
N TRP A 216 -7.04 7.55 -0.61
CA TRP A 216 -6.10 8.64 -0.89
C TRP A 216 -5.73 8.67 -2.37
N GLN A 217 -5.79 9.85 -2.96
CA GLN A 217 -5.33 10.16 -4.30
C GLN A 217 -4.42 11.40 -4.26
N GLU A 218 -3.28 11.37 -4.93
CA GLU A 218 -2.18 12.35 -4.82
C GLU A 218 -2.62 13.81 -5.00
N ALA A 219 -3.49 14.11 -5.95
CA ALA A 219 -3.95 15.46 -6.25
C ALA A 219 -5.35 15.75 -5.67
N ALA A 220 -6.26 14.78 -5.70
CA ALA A 220 -7.62 14.96 -5.23
C ALA A 220 -7.74 14.92 -3.69
N GLY A 221 -6.75 14.35 -3.00
CA GLY A 221 -6.70 14.26 -1.53
C GLY A 221 -7.36 13.00 -1.01
N THR A 222 -8.05 13.08 0.13
CA THR A 222 -8.63 11.93 0.82
C THR A 222 -10.15 11.99 0.91
N GLN A 223 -10.77 10.80 0.90
CA GLN A 223 -12.17 10.58 1.24
C GLN A 223 -12.28 9.42 2.22
N THR A 224 -13.34 9.38 3.02
CA THR A 224 -13.57 8.31 3.99
C THR A 224 -14.98 7.75 3.89
N GLN A 225 -15.13 6.46 4.16
CA GLN A 225 -16.42 5.79 4.26
C GLN A 225 -16.42 4.77 5.40
N LYS A 226 -17.52 4.72 6.17
CA LYS A 226 -17.73 3.68 7.19
C LYS A 226 -18.30 2.42 6.55
N VAL A 227 -17.72 1.26 6.90
CA VAL A 227 -18.17 -0.06 6.46
C VAL A 227 -18.22 -1.02 7.63
N THR A 228 -19.10 -2.02 7.56
CA THR A 228 -19.14 -3.13 8.51
C THR A 228 -18.84 -4.42 7.77
N VAL A 229 -17.81 -5.13 8.21
CA VAL A 229 -17.38 -6.42 7.67
C VAL A 229 -17.94 -7.51 8.56
N ALA A 230 -18.76 -8.41 8.01
CA ALA A 230 -19.20 -9.62 8.70
C ALA A 230 -18.18 -10.76 8.49
N ALA A 231 -18.24 -11.78 9.36
CA ALA A 231 -17.34 -12.92 9.27
C ALA A 231 -17.41 -13.61 7.90
N GLY A 232 -16.25 -13.75 7.24
CA GLY A 232 -16.10 -14.36 5.91
C GLY A 232 -16.78 -13.62 4.77
N ALA A 233 -17.35 -12.42 5.01
CA ALA A 233 -18.12 -11.69 4.01
C ALA A 233 -17.29 -10.58 3.31
N ALA A 234 -17.80 -10.14 2.16
CA ALA A 234 -17.35 -8.93 1.50
C ALA A 234 -18.24 -7.74 1.92
N ALA A 235 -17.61 -6.65 2.34
CA ALA A 235 -18.26 -5.35 2.46
C ALA A 235 -17.90 -4.48 1.24
N THR A 236 -18.76 -3.56 0.86
CA THR A 236 -18.52 -2.69 -0.31
C THR A 236 -18.32 -1.24 0.14
N ALA A 237 -17.30 -0.58 -0.43
CA ALA A 237 -17.09 0.86 -0.30
C ALA A 237 -16.65 1.43 -1.66
N ASP A 238 -17.49 2.26 -2.25
CA ASP A 238 -17.20 2.94 -3.52
C ASP A 238 -16.89 4.41 -3.28
N PHE A 239 -15.94 4.96 -4.03
CA PHE A 239 -15.52 6.35 -3.89
C PHE A 239 -15.59 7.07 -5.23
N THR A 240 -15.87 8.37 -5.19
CA THR A 240 -15.89 9.21 -6.38
C THR A 240 -15.13 10.50 -6.10
N PHE A 241 -13.99 10.67 -6.77
CA PHE A 241 -13.18 11.88 -6.67
C PHE A 241 -13.56 12.90 -7.75
N LYS A 242 -13.30 14.17 -7.48
CA LYS A 242 -13.32 15.23 -8.48
C LYS A 242 -11.89 15.68 -8.74
N ALA A 243 -11.55 15.90 -10.00
CA ALA A 243 -10.29 16.52 -10.34
C ALA A 243 -10.22 17.93 -9.74
N LYS A 244 -9.03 18.32 -9.29
CA LYS A 244 -8.72 19.65 -8.77
C LYS A 244 -7.90 20.44 -9.77
#